data_e1d9ac0c5e0f97fdb5a15c9143b50b66
#
_entry.id   e1d9ac0c5e0f97fdb5a15c9143b50b66
#
_cell.length_a   1.000
_cell.length_b   1.000
_cell.length_c   1.000
_cell.angle_alpha   90.00
_cell.angle_beta   90.00
_cell.angle_gamma   90.00
#
_symmetry.space_group_name_H-M   'P 1'
#
loop_
_entity.id
_entity.type
_entity.pdbx_description
1 polymer ?
#
loop_
_entity_poly.entity_id
_entity_poly.type
_entity_poly.pdbx_seq_one_letter_code
_entity_poly.pdbx_strand_id
1 'polypeptide(L)'
;MKRLSVLLLALGLVWAVNAQAPYRHSIGVTLGNMEAFTYKTFFTDHLAFSVDAGYKWTISPATYKQKGTPYAWHDRMSWVTSFEANPNLMYEAPTNAGGLHWFVGGGLSGGYGWTNFTYGDIYGYNYRVFFGKLGVNAIGGIEYVFNFPLTLQADFRPGFGLMFNRDYNVNYFDWGVMVGARYAF
;
A
#
# COMPACT_ATOMS: atom_id res chain seq x y z
N MET A 1 -13.90 27.32 -5.13
CA MET A 1 -13.24 26.02 -5.27
C MET A 1 -13.67 24.99 -4.21
N LYS A 2 -13.73 25.31 -2.90
CA LYS A 2 -14.16 24.37 -1.84
C LYS A 2 -15.58 23.78 -2.02
N ARG A 3 -16.51 24.53 -2.60
CA ARG A 3 -17.91 24.08 -2.84
C ARG A 3 -18.03 23.08 -3.97
N LEU A 4 -17.16 23.15 -4.98
CA LEU A 4 -17.15 22.23 -6.12
C LEU A 4 -16.63 20.83 -5.70
N SER A 5 -15.64 20.80 -4.83
CA SER A 5 -15.09 19.53 -4.29
C SER A 5 -16.10 18.78 -3.43
N VAL A 6 -16.90 19.51 -2.62
CA VAL A 6 -17.97 18.91 -1.82
C VAL A 6 -19.10 18.38 -2.69
N LEU A 7 -19.41 19.08 -3.80
CA LEU A 7 -20.47 18.66 -4.74
C LEU A 7 -20.04 17.39 -5.51
N LEU A 8 -18.78 17.30 -5.92
CA LEU A 8 -18.23 16.11 -6.57
C LEU A 8 -18.17 14.91 -5.64
N LEU A 9 -17.85 15.13 -4.36
CA LEU A 9 -17.90 14.10 -3.33
C LEU A 9 -19.33 13.62 -3.05
N ALA A 10 -20.28 14.55 -2.98
CA ALA A 10 -21.70 14.25 -2.78
C ALA A 10 -22.32 13.53 -4.00
N LEU A 11 -21.95 13.91 -5.22
CA LEU A 11 -22.37 13.22 -6.45
C LEU A 11 -21.81 11.79 -6.52
N GLY A 12 -20.55 11.57 -6.08
CA GLY A 12 -19.97 10.22 -5.98
C GLY A 12 -20.70 9.32 -4.99
N LEU A 13 -21.22 9.88 -3.89
CA LEU A 13 -21.94 9.13 -2.86
C LEU A 13 -23.38 8.74 -3.28
N VAL A 14 -24.04 9.53 -4.14
CA VAL A 14 -25.43 9.27 -4.59
C VAL A 14 -25.53 8.06 -5.54
N TRP A 15 -24.46 7.71 -6.25
CA TRP A 15 -24.46 6.59 -7.20
C TRP A 15 -24.25 5.22 -6.52
N ALA A 16 -23.96 5.21 -5.23
CA ALA A 16 -23.60 4.00 -4.47
C ALA A 16 -24.79 3.29 -3.78
N VAL A 17 -26.03 3.78 -3.95
CA VAL A 17 -27.15 3.46 -3.03
C VAL A 17 -27.81 2.09 -3.27
N ASN A 18 -27.49 1.32 -4.33
CA ASN A 18 -28.24 0.11 -4.65
C ASN A 18 -27.41 -1.13 -5.04
N ALA A 19 -26.15 -1.22 -4.67
CA ALA A 19 -25.33 -2.37 -5.02
C ALA A 19 -24.98 -3.19 -3.77
N GLN A 20 -25.30 -4.46 -3.79
CA GLN A 20 -24.81 -5.44 -2.82
C GLN A 20 -23.31 -5.67 -3.02
N ALA A 21 -22.60 -6.01 -1.93
CA ALA A 21 -21.23 -6.46 -2.02
C ALA A 21 -21.11 -7.64 -3.00
N PRO A 22 -20.13 -7.65 -3.89
CA PRO A 22 -20.02 -8.67 -4.94
C PRO A 22 -19.70 -10.05 -4.38
N TYR A 23 -19.14 -10.13 -3.20
CA TYR A 23 -18.80 -11.35 -2.44
C TYR A 23 -18.60 -10.95 -0.97
N ARG A 24 -18.48 -11.94 -0.07
CA ARG A 24 -18.25 -11.65 1.35
C ARG A 24 -16.77 -11.68 1.74
N HIS A 25 -16.07 -12.68 1.26
CA HIS A 25 -14.65 -12.89 1.55
C HIS A 25 -13.89 -13.23 0.29
N SER A 26 -12.61 -12.88 0.25
CA SER A 26 -11.70 -13.36 -0.79
C SER A 26 -10.28 -13.52 -0.25
N ILE A 27 -9.55 -14.47 -0.84
CA ILE A 27 -8.15 -14.76 -0.53
C ILE A 27 -7.36 -14.93 -1.82
N GLY A 28 -6.13 -14.47 -1.85
CA GLY A 28 -5.31 -14.59 -3.05
C GLY A 28 -3.91 -14.04 -2.91
N VAL A 29 -3.38 -13.57 -4.02
CA VAL A 29 -2.03 -13.01 -4.11
C VAL A 29 -2.04 -11.67 -4.84
N THR A 30 -1.11 -10.80 -4.47
CA THR A 30 -0.81 -9.56 -5.17
C THR A 30 0.63 -9.56 -5.62
N LEU A 31 0.89 -8.99 -6.78
CA LEU A 31 2.19 -8.83 -7.41
C LEU A 31 2.39 -7.37 -7.80
N GLY A 32 3.63 -6.92 -7.81
CA GLY A 32 4.03 -5.56 -8.15
C GLY A 32 5.17 -5.11 -7.26
N ASN A 33 5.07 -3.92 -6.66
CA ASN A 33 6.07 -3.47 -5.69
C ASN A 33 6.05 -4.29 -4.39
N MET A 34 5.01 -5.08 -4.17
CA MET A 34 4.88 -6.03 -3.07
C MET A 34 4.35 -7.36 -3.61
N GLU A 35 5.04 -8.45 -3.28
CA GLU A 35 4.60 -9.81 -3.51
C GLU A 35 3.98 -10.32 -2.21
N ALA A 36 2.66 -10.42 -2.16
CA ALA A 36 1.94 -10.66 -0.91
C ALA A 36 0.78 -11.63 -1.06
N PHE A 37 0.50 -12.33 0.03
CA PHE A 37 -0.81 -12.91 0.26
C PHE A 37 -1.80 -11.80 0.63
N THR A 38 -3.00 -11.87 0.09
CA THR A 38 -4.05 -10.89 0.32
C THR A 38 -5.31 -11.56 0.80
N TYR A 39 -5.95 -10.96 1.80
CA TYR A 39 -7.28 -11.31 2.27
C TYR A 39 -8.15 -10.05 2.25
N LYS A 40 -9.40 -10.16 1.79
CA LYS A 40 -10.35 -9.07 1.78
C LYS A 40 -11.70 -9.55 2.27
N THR A 41 -12.39 -8.73 3.06
CA THR A 41 -13.73 -8.98 3.56
C THR A 41 -14.58 -7.72 3.51
N PHE A 42 -15.85 -7.88 3.17
CA PHE A 42 -16.82 -6.79 3.23
C PHE A 42 -17.55 -6.80 4.57
N PHE A 43 -17.60 -5.66 5.23
CA PHE A 43 -18.42 -5.44 6.42
C PHE A 43 -19.83 -4.98 6.07
N THR A 44 -19.93 -4.19 5.00
CA THR A 44 -21.19 -3.73 4.43
C THR A 44 -21.11 -3.86 2.91
N ASP A 45 -22.15 -3.48 2.21
CA ASP A 45 -22.18 -3.52 0.74
C ASP A 45 -21.07 -2.69 0.06
N HIS A 46 -20.52 -1.72 0.77
CA HIS A 46 -19.50 -0.81 0.24
C HIS A 46 -18.23 -0.71 1.09
N LEU A 47 -18.26 -1.14 2.34
CA LEU A 47 -17.11 -1.03 3.23
C LEU A 47 -16.39 -2.36 3.29
N ALA A 48 -15.15 -2.37 2.81
CA ALA A 48 -14.28 -3.53 2.81
C ALA A 48 -13.03 -3.29 3.66
N PHE A 49 -12.54 -4.36 4.25
CA PHE A 49 -11.25 -4.43 4.90
C PHE A 49 -10.36 -5.41 4.14
N SER A 50 -9.11 -5.05 3.89
CA SER A 50 -8.11 -5.96 3.34
C SER A 50 -6.85 -5.98 4.18
N VAL A 51 -6.15 -7.09 4.11
CA VAL A 51 -4.79 -7.24 4.63
C VAL A 51 -3.93 -7.86 3.55
N ASP A 52 -2.82 -7.20 3.24
CA ASP A 52 -1.78 -7.73 2.37
C ASP A 52 -0.54 -7.98 3.21
N ALA A 53 0.02 -9.19 3.18
CA ALA A 53 1.21 -9.55 3.93
C ALA A 53 2.22 -10.25 3.04
N GLY A 54 3.44 -9.69 2.96
CA GLY A 54 4.44 -10.24 2.07
C GLY A 54 5.72 -9.45 1.96
N TYR A 55 6.44 -9.70 0.90
CA TYR A 55 7.73 -9.12 0.59
C TYR A 55 7.57 -7.87 -0.28
N LYS A 56 8.13 -6.76 0.18
CA LYS A 56 8.10 -5.48 -0.53
C LYS A 56 9.50 -5.03 -0.87
N TRP A 57 9.67 -4.56 -2.10
CA TRP A 57 10.85 -3.87 -2.54
C TRP A 57 10.47 -2.48 -3.08
N THR A 58 11.26 -1.49 -2.73
CA THR A 58 11.06 -0.12 -3.18
C THR A 58 12.38 0.60 -3.36
N ILE A 59 12.39 1.56 -4.24
CA ILE A 59 13.49 2.51 -4.38
C ILE A 59 12.99 3.80 -3.72
N SER A 60 13.59 4.16 -2.61
CA SER A 60 13.17 5.34 -1.87
C SER A 60 14.33 6.33 -1.72
N PRO A 61 14.10 7.62 -2.01
CA PRO A 61 15.02 8.66 -1.55
C PRO A 61 14.94 8.68 -0.03
N ALA A 62 16.05 8.45 0.64
CA ALA A 62 16.09 8.41 2.08
C ALA A 62 16.97 9.51 2.64
N THR A 63 16.44 10.26 3.60
CA THR A 63 17.21 11.18 4.42
C THR A 63 17.46 10.53 5.77
N TYR A 64 18.69 10.17 6.03
CA TYR A 64 19.11 9.53 7.26
C TYR A 64 19.47 10.58 8.30
N LYS A 65 18.83 10.51 9.45
CA LYS A 65 19.16 11.35 10.60
C LYS A 65 19.65 10.46 11.73
N GLN A 66 20.93 10.57 12.05
CA GLN A 66 21.54 9.86 13.18
C GLN A 66 21.01 10.43 14.48
N LYS A 67 20.56 9.56 15.40
CA LYS A 67 20.11 9.97 16.73
C LYS A 67 21.27 10.60 17.53
N GLY A 68 21.01 11.76 18.15
CA GLY A 68 22.00 12.46 18.98
C GLY A 68 23.02 13.28 18.24
N THR A 69 22.92 13.40 16.90
CA THR A 69 23.81 14.27 16.12
C THR A 69 23.01 15.25 15.23
N PRO A 70 23.56 16.43 14.93
CA PRO A 70 22.92 17.36 13.98
C PRO A 70 23.07 16.93 12.52
N TYR A 71 23.82 15.87 12.25
CA TYR A 71 24.13 15.45 10.89
C TYR A 71 23.01 14.65 10.28
N ALA A 72 22.57 15.08 9.10
CA ALA A 72 21.67 14.34 8.23
C ALA A 72 22.44 13.93 6.96
N TRP A 73 22.33 12.66 6.60
CA TRP A 73 22.92 12.14 5.36
C TRP A 73 21.79 12.01 4.34
N HIS A 74 22.01 12.58 3.16
CA HIS A 74 21.09 12.42 2.04
C HIS A 74 21.65 11.34 1.13
N ASP A 75 20.98 10.20 1.07
CA ASP A 75 21.28 9.18 0.07
C ASP A 75 20.39 9.40 -1.16
N ARG A 76 20.97 9.21 -2.35
CA ARG A 76 20.29 9.56 -3.59
C ARG A 76 19.13 8.61 -3.88
N MET A 77 19.32 7.33 -3.75
CA MET A 77 18.30 6.29 -3.88
C MET A 77 18.84 4.97 -3.31
N SER A 78 18.16 4.40 -2.36
CA SER A 78 18.49 3.09 -1.80
C SER A 78 17.42 2.06 -2.13
N TRP A 79 17.86 0.86 -2.47
CA TRP A 79 16.99 -0.29 -2.51
C TRP A 79 16.64 -0.69 -1.09
N VAL A 80 15.36 -0.61 -0.80
CA VAL A 80 14.80 -0.99 0.49
C VAL A 80 13.99 -2.26 0.30
N THR A 81 14.29 -3.25 1.10
CA THR A 81 13.61 -4.54 1.11
C THR A 81 12.98 -4.76 2.47
N SER A 82 11.73 -5.19 2.51
CA SER A 82 11.01 -5.41 3.75
C SER A 82 9.98 -6.53 3.63
N PHE A 83 9.69 -7.17 4.76
CA PHE A 83 8.46 -7.92 4.96
C PHE A 83 7.46 -7.01 5.65
N GLU A 84 6.30 -6.81 5.05
CA GLU A 84 5.28 -5.88 5.51
C GLU A 84 3.91 -6.55 5.63
N ALA A 85 3.11 -6.03 6.55
CA ALA A 85 1.68 -6.25 6.62
C ALA A 85 0.97 -4.91 6.49
N ASN A 86 0.01 -4.84 5.57
CA ASN A 86 -0.72 -3.63 5.21
C ASN A 86 -2.23 -3.84 5.39
N PRO A 87 -2.78 -3.63 6.58
CA PRO A 87 -4.23 -3.56 6.78
C PRO A 87 -4.79 -2.27 6.18
N ASN A 88 -5.84 -2.38 5.37
CA ASN A 88 -6.51 -1.26 4.69
C ASN A 88 -8.01 -1.31 4.91
N LEU A 89 -8.61 -0.15 5.09
CA LEU A 89 -10.06 0.05 5.06
C LEU A 89 -10.41 0.79 3.77
N MET A 90 -11.37 0.24 3.01
CA MET A 90 -11.69 0.72 1.67
C MET A 90 -13.18 0.89 1.50
N TYR A 91 -13.55 1.94 0.78
CA TYR A 91 -14.86 2.08 0.18
C TYR A 91 -14.81 1.56 -1.25
N GLU A 92 -15.75 0.69 -1.61
CA GLU A 92 -15.84 0.09 -2.93
C GLU A 92 -17.25 0.21 -3.48
N ALA A 93 -17.36 0.52 -4.77
CA ALA A 93 -18.63 0.63 -5.45
C ALA A 93 -18.54 0.11 -6.88
N PRO A 94 -19.65 -0.47 -7.40
CA PRO A 94 -19.71 -0.92 -8.77
C PRO A 94 -19.68 0.26 -9.74
N THR A 95 -19.23 -0.01 -10.94
CA THR A 95 -19.38 0.88 -12.10
C THR A 95 -20.59 0.45 -12.94
N ASN A 96 -20.91 1.23 -13.97
CA ASN A 96 -21.93 0.85 -14.94
C ASN A 96 -21.50 -0.30 -15.87
N ALA A 97 -20.23 -0.68 -15.86
CA ALA A 97 -19.70 -1.84 -16.59
C ALA A 97 -19.82 -3.08 -15.69
N GLY A 98 -20.58 -4.06 -16.12
CA GLY A 98 -20.87 -5.27 -15.34
C GLY A 98 -19.60 -5.94 -14.80
N GLY A 99 -19.59 -6.21 -13.49
CA GLY A 99 -18.47 -6.86 -12.79
C GLY A 99 -17.29 -5.94 -12.46
N LEU A 100 -17.25 -4.70 -12.96
CA LEU A 100 -16.16 -3.77 -12.66
C LEU A 100 -16.53 -2.87 -11.47
N HIS A 101 -15.67 -2.83 -10.47
CA HIS A 101 -15.78 -2.00 -9.28
C HIS A 101 -14.60 -1.04 -9.21
N TRP A 102 -14.79 0.10 -8.58
CA TRP A 102 -13.72 0.99 -8.16
C TRP A 102 -13.65 1.01 -6.64
N PHE A 103 -12.47 1.26 -6.11
CA PHE A 103 -12.31 1.41 -4.67
C PHE A 103 -11.29 2.48 -4.34
N VAL A 104 -11.46 3.05 -3.15
CA VAL A 104 -10.53 3.99 -2.55
C VAL A 104 -10.50 3.78 -1.05
N GLY A 105 -9.34 3.95 -0.46
CA GLY A 105 -9.20 3.75 0.98
C GLY A 105 -7.85 4.17 1.50
N GLY A 106 -7.56 3.69 2.68
CA GLY A 106 -6.27 3.90 3.32
C GLY A 106 -6.04 2.91 4.45
N GLY A 107 -4.82 2.85 4.90
CA GLY A 107 -4.44 1.89 5.90
C GLY A 107 -3.13 2.21 6.58
N LEU A 108 -2.68 1.22 7.30
CA LEU A 108 -1.39 1.23 7.96
C LEU A 108 -0.43 0.32 7.19
N SER A 109 0.84 0.58 7.31
CA SER A 109 1.90 -0.31 6.88
C SER A 109 2.85 -0.56 8.03
N GLY A 110 3.21 -1.81 8.26
CA GLY A 110 4.15 -2.16 9.31
C GLY A 110 5.00 -3.34 8.88
N GLY A 111 6.27 -3.33 9.26
CA GLY A 111 7.15 -4.40 8.87
C GLY A 111 8.57 -4.29 9.39
N TYR A 112 9.40 -5.20 8.90
CA TYR A 112 10.80 -5.27 9.18
C TYR A 112 11.58 -5.47 7.89
N GLY A 113 12.66 -4.70 7.74
CA GLY A 113 13.39 -4.70 6.49
C GLY A 113 14.88 -4.44 6.63
N TRP A 114 15.52 -4.38 5.47
CA TRP A 114 16.94 -4.06 5.36
C TRP A 114 17.21 -3.26 4.09
N THR A 115 18.30 -2.51 4.13
CA THR A 115 18.87 -1.82 2.99
C THR A 115 20.39 -2.02 3.00
N ASN A 116 20.99 -1.96 1.82
CA ASN A 116 22.43 -2.04 1.68
C ASN A 116 22.97 -0.63 1.47
N PHE A 117 23.90 -0.22 2.30
CA PHE A 117 24.66 1.03 2.15
C PHE A 117 26.06 0.74 1.64
N THR A 118 26.48 1.51 0.66
CA THR A 118 27.88 1.57 0.23
C THR A 118 28.46 2.84 0.82
N TYR A 119 29.38 2.69 1.77
CA TYR A 119 30.05 3.82 2.39
C TYR A 119 31.34 4.15 1.63
N GLY A 120 31.32 5.29 0.93
CA GLY A 120 32.50 5.93 0.33
C GLY A 120 33.07 5.24 -0.91
N ASP A 121 33.43 6.08 -1.89
CA ASP A 121 34.01 5.65 -3.18
C ASP A 121 35.39 4.97 -3.09
N ILE A 122 36.02 4.93 -1.91
CA ILE A 122 37.42 4.49 -1.76
C ILE A 122 37.56 3.11 -1.12
N TYR A 123 36.64 2.65 -0.28
CA TYR A 123 36.78 1.38 0.46
C TYR A 123 35.72 0.33 0.21
N GLY A 124 34.66 0.61 -0.52
CA GLY A 124 33.71 -0.39 -1.02
C GLY A 124 33.02 -1.28 0.06
N TYR A 125 32.93 -0.81 1.30
CA TYR A 125 32.24 -1.58 2.35
C TYR A 125 30.74 -1.50 2.19
N ASN A 126 30.11 -2.63 1.92
CA ASN A 126 28.67 -2.79 1.90
C ASN A 126 28.18 -3.16 3.30
N TYR A 127 27.42 -2.28 3.93
CA TYR A 127 26.77 -2.57 5.21
C TYR A 127 25.29 -2.85 4.96
N ARG A 128 24.81 -3.96 5.53
CA ARG A 128 23.39 -4.23 5.60
C ARG A 128 22.84 -3.66 6.90
N VAL A 129 21.91 -2.72 6.76
CA VAL A 129 21.24 -2.09 7.90
C VAL A 129 19.81 -2.61 7.99
N PHE A 130 19.47 -3.14 9.15
CA PHE A 130 18.13 -3.61 9.47
C PHE A 130 17.34 -2.52 10.19
N PHE A 131 16.01 -2.46 9.91
CA PHE A 131 15.12 -1.46 10.47
C PHE A 131 13.71 -2.00 10.66
N GLY A 132 12.97 -1.44 11.64
CA GLY A 132 11.53 -1.51 11.71
C GLY A 132 10.90 -0.45 10.81
N LYS A 133 9.72 -0.73 10.25
CA LYS A 133 8.98 0.19 9.37
C LYS A 133 7.56 0.34 9.88
N LEU A 134 7.09 1.58 10.00
CA LEU A 134 5.71 1.93 10.30
C LEU A 134 5.30 3.10 9.42
N GLY A 135 4.09 3.05 8.89
CA GLY A 135 3.58 4.11 8.03
C GLY A 135 2.08 4.04 7.82
N VAL A 136 1.63 4.97 7.02
CA VAL A 136 0.27 5.06 6.51
C VAL A 136 0.32 4.99 5.00
N ASN A 137 -0.70 4.41 4.41
CA ASN A 137 -0.85 4.37 2.96
C ASN A 137 -2.27 4.75 2.55
N ALA A 138 -2.39 5.34 1.38
CA ALA A 138 -3.63 5.38 0.65
C ALA A 138 -3.66 4.22 -0.35
N ILE A 139 -4.85 3.82 -0.76
CA ILE A 139 -5.07 2.81 -1.79
C ILE A 139 -6.20 3.27 -2.69
N GLY A 140 -6.05 3.09 -3.99
CA GLY A 140 -7.12 3.36 -4.94
C GLY A 140 -6.92 2.52 -6.19
N GLY A 141 -8.02 1.98 -6.71
CA GLY A 141 -7.92 1.08 -7.84
C GLY A 141 -9.26 0.61 -8.38
N ILE A 142 -9.16 -0.43 -9.17
CA ILE A 142 -10.30 -1.13 -9.79
C ILE A 142 -10.22 -2.61 -9.48
N GLU A 143 -11.38 -3.25 -9.36
CA GLU A 143 -11.51 -4.69 -9.22
C GLU A 143 -12.55 -5.19 -10.23
N TYR A 144 -12.22 -6.25 -10.94
CA TYR A 144 -13.15 -6.95 -11.81
C TYR A 144 -13.56 -8.27 -11.16
N VAL A 145 -14.85 -8.45 -10.96
CA VAL A 145 -15.46 -9.63 -10.38
C VAL A 145 -16.06 -10.47 -11.51
N PHE A 146 -15.57 -11.69 -11.65
CA PHE A 146 -16.04 -12.63 -12.68
C PHE A 146 -17.35 -13.32 -12.24
N ASN A 147 -18.02 -13.95 -13.19
CA ASN A 147 -19.22 -14.79 -12.92
C ASN A 147 -18.87 -16.12 -12.23
N PHE A 148 -17.60 -16.42 -12.06
CA PHE A 148 -17.06 -17.54 -11.30
C PHE A 148 -16.19 -16.98 -10.16
N PRO A 149 -15.83 -17.75 -9.12
CA PRO A 149 -15.23 -17.23 -7.89
C PRO A 149 -13.77 -16.75 -8.08
N LEU A 150 -13.57 -15.78 -8.94
CA LEU A 150 -12.31 -15.10 -9.21
C LEU A 150 -12.54 -13.59 -9.24
N THR A 151 -11.62 -12.85 -8.65
CA THR A 151 -11.51 -11.40 -8.85
C THR A 151 -10.11 -11.02 -9.29
N LEU A 152 -10.01 -10.01 -10.13
CA LEU A 152 -8.75 -9.38 -10.51
C LEU A 152 -8.77 -7.93 -10.07
N GLN A 153 -7.69 -7.49 -9.44
CA GLN A 153 -7.54 -6.13 -8.93
C GLN A 153 -6.31 -5.47 -9.54
N ALA A 154 -6.40 -4.17 -9.79
CA ALA A 154 -5.26 -3.31 -10.05
C ALA A 154 -5.39 -2.06 -9.18
N ASP A 155 -4.32 -1.69 -8.48
CA ASP A 155 -4.34 -0.56 -7.56
C ASP A 155 -3.01 0.19 -7.52
N PHE A 156 -3.12 1.44 -7.05
CA PHE A 156 -2.03 2.35 -6.76
C PHE A 156 -2.01 2.66 -5.28
N ARG A 157 -0.81 2.60 -4.66
CA ARG A 157 -0.62 2.75 -3.21
C ARG A 157 0.51 3.71 -2.89
N PRO A 158 0.25 5.00 -2.74
CA PRO A 158 1.22 5.92 -2.14
C PRO A 158 1.26 5.72 -0.62
N GLY A 159 2.46 5.76 -0.05
CA GLY A 159 2.68 5.57 1.37
C GLY A 159 3.71 6.53 1.93
N PHE A 160 3.55 6.87 3.19
CA PHE A 160 4.47 7.70 3.95
C PHE A 160 4.66 7.13 5.35
N GLY A 161 5.89 7.16 5.86
CA GLY A 161 6.13 6.63 7.19
C GLY A 161 7.56 6.82 7.69
N LEU A 162 7.88 6.00 8.67
CA LEU A 162 9.15 6.03 9.39
C LEU A 162 9.81 4.66 9.35
N MET A 163 11.06 4.61 8.93
CA MET A 163 11.98 3.50 9.17
C MET A 163 12.84 3.84 10.37
N PHE A 164 12.98 2.91 11.29
CA PHE A 164 13.70 3.14 12.54
C PHE A 164 14.54 1.93 12.94
N ASN A 165 15.68 2.22 13.51
CA ASN A 165 16.50 1.25 14.20
C ASN A 165 17.14 1.90 15.45
N ARG A 166 18.14 1.25 16.04
CA ARG A 166 18.83 1.77 17.23
C ARG A 166 19.51 3.12 16.97
N ASP A 167 20.11 3.30 15.78
CA ASP A 167 21.01 4.41 15.47
C ASP A 167 20.38 5.47 14.59
N TYR A 168 19.35 5.13 13.80
CA TYR A 168 18.77 6.01 12.78
C TYR A 168 17.24 6.02 12.82
N ASN A 169 16.70 7.18 12.45
CA ASN A 169 15.29 7.34 12.07
C ASN A 169 15.25 7.98 10.69
N VAL A 170 14.45 7.42 9.79
CA VAL A 170 14.35 7.85 8.40
C VAL A 170 12.89 7.98 8.00
N ASN A 171 12.49 9.16 7.57
CA ASN A 171 11.20 9.32 6.91
C ASN A 171 11.30 8.75 5.50
N TYR A 172 10.29 8.00 5.09
CA TYR A 172 10.21 7.51 3.73
C TYR A 172 8.90 7.93 3.08
N PHE A 173 8.96 8.09 1.79
CA PHE A 173 7.79 8.12 0.92
C PHE A 173 7.98 7.01 -0.11
N ASP A 174 6.98 6.17 -0.24
CA ASP A 174 6.97 5.15 -1.29
C ASP A 174 5.64 5.19 -2.06
N TRP A 175 5.65 4.55 -3.19
CA TRP A 175 4.47 4.32 -3.99
C TRP A 175 4.61 2.99 -4.72
N GLY A 176 3.50 2.40 -5.07
CA GLY A 176 3.50 1.13 -5.78
C GLY A 176 2.26 0.95 -6.64
N VAL A 177 2.44 0.17 -7.67
CA VAL A 177 1.34 -0.37 -8.47
C VAL A 177 1.28 -1.87 -8.21
N MET A 178 0.09 -2.37 -7.92
CA MET A 178 -0.15 -3.77 -7.60
C MET A 178 -1.19 -4.35 -8.54
N VAL A 179 -1.02 -5.61 -8.87
CA VAL A 179 -2.04 -6.42 -9.55
C VAL A 179 -2.30 -7.64 -8.68
N GLY A 180 -3.56 -7.94 -8.41
CA GLY A 180 -3.96 -9.05 -7.56
C GLY A 180 -4.97 -9.97 -8.22
N ALA A 181 -4.92 -11.25 -7.83
CA ALA A 181 -5.92 -12.23 -8.15
C ALA A 181 -6.39 -12.91 -6.86
N ARG A 182 -7.71 -12.98 -6.65
CA ARG A 182 -8.30 -13.57 -5.44
C ARG A 182 -9.40 -14.56 -5.80
N TYR A 183 -9.51 -15.59 -5.01
CA TYR A 183 -10.66 -16.48 -4.95
C TYR A 183 -11.72 -15.89 -4.01
N ALA A 184 -12.92 -15.66 -4.51
CA ALA A 184 -14.04 -15.05 -3.78
C ALA A 184 -15.01 -16.14 -3.28
N PHE A 185 -15.52 -16.00 -2.04
CA PHE A 185 -16.44 -16.96 -1.41
C PHE A 185 -17.35 -16.30 -0.37
#